data_f8d711086a94a2e5c3ed7fe345f3c99c
#
_entry.id   f8d711086a94a2e5c3ed7fe345f3c99c
#
_cell.length_a   1.000
_cell.length_b   1.000
_cell.length_c   1.000
_cell.angle_alpha   90.00
_cell.angle_beta   90.00
_cell.angle_gamma   90.00
#
_symmetry.space_group_name_H-M   'P 1'
#
loop_
_entity.id
_entity.type
_entity.pdbx_description
1 polymer ?
#
loop_
_entity_poly.entity_id
_entity_poly.type
_entity_poly.pdbx_seq_one_letter_code
_entity_poly.pdbx_strand_id
1 'polypeptide(L)'
;VRVMLQISKERFALGSYQYLRYPFEYFLDTAVLLGMQNVELWAAGPSFCLDTMDEAQMKEKAAQIRSREISVCCITPEQCQYPVNLAAEDEKIREYSIRNFERAFYAAEILNCPKVLVSAGCGYFNKPVEDAWKRSEESLYRLSEKAQKMGILLVLETLTPLSSNVLNTPE
;
A
#
# COMPACT_ATOMS: atom_id res chain seq x y z
N VAL A 1 37.93 8.73 9.02
CA VAL A 1 37.52 8.58 7.60
C VAL A 1 36.00 8.46 7.62
N ARG A 2 35.27 9.51 7.17
CA ARG A 2 33.83 9.43 6.96
C ARG A 2 33.58 8.62 5.68
N VAL A 3 33.12 7.38 5.84
CA VAL A 3 32.57 6.63 4.71
C VAL A 3 31.24 7.30 4.37
N MET A 4 31.19 8.10 3.33
CA MET A 4 29.92 8.55 2.75
C MET A 4 29.29 7.34 2.06
N LEU A 5 28.25 6.77 2.66
CA LEU A 5 27.40 5.79 2.01
C LEU A 5 26.73 6.48 0.81
N GLN A 6 27.20 6.19 -0.39
CA GLN A 6 26.47 6.56 -1.62
C GLN A 6 25.25 5.67 -1.71
N ILE A 7 24.08 6.24 -1.44
CA ILE A 7 22.81 5.54 -1.64
C ILE A 7 22.48 5.65 -3.13
N SER A 8 22.40 4.50 -3.81
CA SER A 8 22.02 4.44 -5.22
C SER A 8 20.57 4.92 -5.42
N LYS A 9 20.30 5.63 -6.52
CA LYS A 9 18.95 6.07 -6.90
C LYS A 9 17.95 4.92 -7.02
N GLU A 10 18.40 3.72 -7.35
CA GLU A 10 17.60 2.50 -7.44
C GLU A 10 16.93 2.11 -6.11
N ARG A 11 17.42 2.65 -4.98
CA ARG A 11 16.85 2.42 -3.65
C ARG A 11 15.75 3.40 -3.29
N PHE A 12 15.44 4.35 -4.15
CA PHE A 12 14.37 5.31 -3.97
C PHE A 12 13.20 5.03 -4.91
N ALA A 13 12.01 5.38 -4.46
CA ALA A 13 10.80 5.40 -5.26
C ALA A 13 10.12 6.75 -5.13
N LEU A 14 9.50 7.22 -6.21
CA LEU A 14 8.64 8.39 -6.16
C LEU A 14 7.23 7.93 -5.77
N GLY A 15 6.68 8.50 -4.68
CA GLY A 15 5.31 8.20 -4.24
C GLY A 15 4.27 9.03 -4.97
N SER A 16 3.16 8.40 -5.37
CA SER A 16 2.08 9.10 -6.07
C SER A 16 1.17 9.90 -5.11
N TYR A 17 1.28 9.73 -3.80
CA TYR A 17 0.47 10.44 -2.81
C TYR A 17 0.57 11.97 -2.93
N GLN A 18 1.74 12.51 -3.20
CA GLN A 18 1.96 13.95 -3.38
C GLN A 18 1.35 14.51 -4.66
N TYR A 19 0.92 13.63 -5.56
CA TYR A 19 0.38 13.98 -6.89
C TYR A 19 -1.16 13.90 -6.95
N LEU A 20 -1.84 13.98 -5.81
CA LEU A 20 -3.31 13.89 -5.70
C LEU A 20 -4.10 14.82 -6.61
N ARG A 21 -3.49 15.96 -6.97
CA ARG A 21 -4.12 17.00 -7.78
C ARG A 21 -3.54 17.11 -9.18
N TYR A 22 -2.78 16.10 -9.59
CA TYR A 22 -2.14 16.05 -10.90
C TYR A 22 -2.62 14.81 -11.67
N PRO A 23 -2.67 14.88 -13.01
CA PRO A 23 -2.92 13.71 -13.84
C PRO A 23 -1.86 12.64 -13.60
N PHE A 24 -2.22 11.38 -13.82
CA PHE A 24 -1.31 10.24 -13.62
C PHE A 24 -0.07 10.34 -14.50
N GLU A 25 -0.24 10.77 -15.73
CA GLU A 25 0.84 10.99 -16.70
C GLU A 25 1.87 12.00 -16.18
N TYR A 26 1.41 13.10 -15.54
CA TYR A 26 2.30 14.09 -14.94
C TYR A 26 3.19 13.51 -13.83
N PHE A 27 2.62 12.65 -13.01
CA PHE A 27 3.38 11.92 -12.00
C PHE A 27 4.46 11.03 -12.63
N LEU A 28 4.10 10.24 -13.65
CA LEU A 28 5.04 9.37 -14.35
C LEU A 28 6.12 10.15 -15.09
N ASP A 29 5.76 11.23 -15.78
CA ASP A 29 6.71 12.09 -16.48
C ASP A 29 7.68 12.77 -15.51
N THR A 30 7.20 13.13 -14.31
CA THR A 30 8.07 13.64 -13.24
C THR A 30 9.04 12.57 -12.74
N ALA A 31 8.61 11.32 -12.61
CA ALA A 31 9.51 10.22 -12.25
C ALA A 31 10.65 10.06 -13.28
N VAL A 32 10.30 10.10 -14.58
CA VAL A 32 11.30 10.08 -15.67
C VAL A 32 12.25 11.26 -15.58
N LEU A 33 11.72 12.48 -15.43
CA LEU A 33 12.52 13.70 -15.32
C LEU A 33 13.53 13.65 -14.16
N LEU A 34 13.14 13.06 -13.04
CA LEU A 34 14.00 12.88 -11.87
C LEU A 34 14.95 11.68 -11.99
N GLY A 35 14.85 10.88 -13.06
CA GLY A 35 15.61 9.66 -13.26
C GLY A 35 15.27 8.57 -12.24
N MET A 36 14.03 8.53 -11.78
CA MET A 36 13.52 7.49 -10.90
C MET A 36 13.08 6.27 -11.73
N GLN A 37 13.58 5.11 -11.34
CA GLN A 37 13.20 3.84 -11.97
C GLN A 37 12.04 3.15 -11.26
N ASN A 38 11.79 3.53 -10.00
CA ASN A 38 10.77 2.94 -9.17
C ASN A 38 9.75 3.98 -8.72
N VAL A 39 8.50 3.56 -8.67
CA VAL A 39 7.39 4.33 -8.10
C VAL A 39 6.62 3.51 -7.07
N GLU A 40 6.06 4.20 -6.09
CA GLU A 40 5.06 3.67 -5.18
C GLU A 40 3.70 4.25 -5.54
N LEU A 41 2.70 3.39 -5.66
CA LEU A 41 1.34 3.80 -6.00
C LEU A 41 0.44 3.81 -4.77
N TRP A 42 -0.01 5.01 -4.38
CA TRP A 42 -1.12 5.14 -3.45
C TRP A 42 -2.43 4.85 -4.18
N ALA A 43 -3.07 3.75 -3.78
CA ALA A 43 -4.15 3.13 -4.52
C ALA A 43 -5.57 3.55 -4.03
N ALA A 44 -5.67 4.77 -3.50
CA ALA A 44 -6.93 5.42 -3.10
C ALA A 44 -7.10 6.81 -3.72
N GLY A 45 -6.11 7.26 -4.47
CA GLY A 45 -6.13 8.59 -5.09
C GLY A 45 -6.87 8.61 -6.42
N PRO A 46 -7.20 9.80 -6.92
CA PRO A 46 -7.96 9.95 -8.16
C PRO A 46 -7.24 9.40 -9.40
N SER A 47 -5.92 9.28 -9.34
CA SER A 47 -5.10 8.76 -10.43
C SER A 47 -5.03 7.23 -10.47
N PHE A 48 -5.18 6.59 -9.32
CA PHE A 48 -5.22 5.13 -9.18
C PHE A 48 -6.07 4.77 -7.96
N CYS A 49 -7.33 4.42 -8.19
CA CYS A 49 -8.29 4.14 -7.14
C CYS A 49 -8.85 2.72 -7.29
N LEU A 50 -8.54 1.85 -6.32
CA LEU A 50 -8.98 0.46 -6.33
C LEU A 50 -10.50 0.31 -6.35
N ASP A 51 -11.24 1.26 -5.74
CA ASP A 51 -12.69 1.16 -5.64
C ASP A 51 -13.43 1.47 -6.94
N THR A 52 -12.83 2.24 -7.82
CA THR A 52 -13.48 2.74 -9.03
C THR A 52 -12.90 2.21 -10.33
N MET A 53 -11.67 1.68 -10.30
CA MET A 53 -11.01 1.16 -11.50
C MET A 53 -11.39 -0.29 -11.78
N ASP A 54 -11.70 -0.56 -13.03
CA ASP A 54 -11.80 -1.92 -13.56
C ASP A 54 -10.46 -2.47 -14.03
N GLU A 55 -10.45 -3.74 -14.43
CA GLU A 55 -9.24 -4.42 -14.92
C GLU A 55 -8.64 -3.75 -16.17
N ALA A 56 -9.49 -3.28 -17.10
CA ALA A 56 -9.04 -2.65 -18.33
C ALA A 56 -8.30 -1.35 -18.03
N GLN A 57 -8.84 -0.53 -17.11
CA GLN A 57 -8.20 0.70 -16.65
C GLN A 57 -6.88 0.42 -15.91
N MET A 58 -6.82 -0.64 -15.08
CA MET A 58 -5.58 -1.04 -14.42
C MET A 58 -4.50 -1.46 -15.43
N LYS A 59 -4.90 -2.23 -16.47
CA LYS A 59 -3.99 -2.63 -17.56
C LYS A 59 -3.50 -1.43 -18.39
N GLU A 60 -4.35 -0.45 -18.62
CA GLU A 60 -3.96 0.80 -19.28
C GLU A 60 -2.91 1.55 -18.46
N LYS A 61 -3.12 1.72 -17.13
CA LYS A 61 -2.14 2.34 -16.24
C LYS A 61 -0.83 1.56 -16.22
N ALA A 62 -0.90 0.23 -16.18
CA ALA A 62 0.27 -0.62 -16.28
C ALA A 62 1.05 -0.42 -17.60
N ALA A 63 0.34 -0.23 -18.72
CA ALA A 63 0.98 0.08 -20.01
C ALA A 63 1.65 1.45 -20.01
N GLN A 64 1.02 2.47 -19.43
CA GLN A 64 1.59 3.82 -19.29
C GLN A 64 2.88 3.82 -18.45
N ILE A 65 2.92 3.01 -17.37
CA ILE A 65 4.11 2.85 -16.52
C ILE A 65 5.24 2.16 -17.33
N ARG A 66 4.93 1.02 -17.95
CA ARG A 66 5.92 0.26 -18.74
C ARG A 66 6.49 1.04 -19.90
N SER A 67 5.67 1.87 -20.60
CA SER A 67 6.14 2.68 -21.73
C SER A 67 7.19 3.73 -21.34
N ARG A 68 7.34 4.02 -20.04
CA ARG A 68 8.34 4.92 -19.48
C ARG A 68 9.51 4.21 -18.81
N GLU A 69 9.59 2.90 -18.95
CA GLU A 69 10.62 2.05 -18.33
C GLU A 69 10.66 2.19 -16.80
N ILE A 70 9.50 2.44 -16.18
CA ILE A 70 9.32 2.57 -14.73
C ILE A 70 8.74 1.25 -14.18
N SER A 71 9.12 0.89 -12.96
CA SER A 71 8.58 -0.23 -12.21
C SER A 71 7.78 0.23 -10.99
N VAL A 72 6.70 -0.47 -10.68
CA VAL A 72 5.97 -0.27 -9.42
C VAL A 72 6.63 -1.15 -8.35
N CYS A 73 7.21 -0.54 -7.34
CA CYS A 73 7.90 -1.29 -6.28
C CYS A 73 6.99 -1.61 -5.08
N CYS A 74 5.92 -0.85 -4.89
CA CYS A 74 4.95 -1.04 -3.82
C CYS A 74 3.60 -0.44 -4.20
N ILE A 75 2.51 -1.09 -3.79
CA ILE A 75 1.16 -0.53 -3.79
C ILE A 75 0.76 -0.26 -2.35
N THR A 76 0.27 0.94 -2.09
CA THR A 76 -0.22 1.39 -0.78
C THR A 76 -1.73 1.65 -0.88
N PRO A 77 -2.59 0.68 -0.49
CA PRO A 77 -4.03 0.87 -0.42
C PRO A 77 -4.39 1.89 0.64
N GLU A 78 -5.62 2.44 0.59
CA GLU A 78 -6.15 3.22 1.71
C GLU A 78 -6.26 2.34 2.95
N GLN A 79 -5.80 2.89 4.06
CA GLN A 79 -5.77 2.21 5.35
C GLN A 79 -5.63 3.24 6.48
N CYS A 80 -5.98 2.86 7.72
CA CYS A 80 -5.91 3.68 8.93
C CYS A 80 -6.96 4.78 9.04
N GLN A 81 -7.54 5.23 7.93
CA GLN A 81 -8.72 6.07 7.91
C GLN A 81 -9.89 5.22 7.42
N TYR A 82 -11.07 5.47 7.96
CA TYR A 82 -12.24 4.61 7.69
C TYR A 82 -12.59 4.58 6.19
N PRO A 83 -13.22 3.51 5.74
CA PRO A 83 -13.69 2.36 6.53
C PRO A 83 -12.68 1.19 6.56
N VAL A 84 -11.41 1.36 6.18
CA VAL A 84 -10.42 0.29 6.09
C VAL A 84 -9.66 0.16 7.42
N ASN A 85 -9.98 -0.90 8.17
CA ASN A 85 -9.36 -1.16 9.47
C ASN A 85 -9.35 -2.66 9.77
N LEU A 86 -8.17 -3.29 9.73
CA LEU A 86 -7.97 -4.72 9.97
C LEU A 86 -8.19 -5.11 11.43
N ALA A 87 -8.11 -4.16 12.37
CA ALA A 87 -8.34 -4.37 13.80
C ALA A 87 -9.75 -3.97 14.26
N ALA A 88 -10.65 -3.58 13.35
CA ALA A 88 -11.98 -3.10 13.70
C ALA A 88 -12.77 -4.12 14.53
N GLU A 89 -13.53 -3.65 15.50
CA GLU A 89 -14.42 -4.48 16.30
C GLU A 89 -15.60 -5.02 15.46
N ASP A 90 -16.13 -4.19 14.55
CA ASP A 90 -17.15 -4.61 13.60
C ASP A 90 -16.54 -5.56 12.55
N GLU A 91 -17.07 -6.79 12.52
CA GLU A 91 -16.64 -7.81 11.57
C GLU A 91 -16.87 -7.40 10.12
N LYS A 92 -17.95 -6.68 9.83
CA LYS A 92 -18.24 -6.22 8.46
C LYS A 92 -17.17 -5.24 7.96
N ILE A 93 -16.67 -4.38 8.85
CA ILE A 93 -15.55 -3.46 8.53
C ILE A 93 -14.27 -4.25 8.31
N ARG A 94 -13.98 -5.28 9.13
CA ARG A 94 -12.80 -6.13 8.92
C ARG A 94 -12.88 -6.88 7.59
N GLU A 95 -14.02 -7.51 7.28
CA GLU A 95 -14.21 -8.21 6.01
C GLU A 95 -14.12 -7.28 4.80
N TYR A 96 -14.67 -6.07 4.90
CA TYR A 96 -14.49 -5.04 3.89
C TYR A 96 -13.01 -4.70 3.70
N SER A 97 -12.28 -4.51 4.81
CA SER A 97 -10.86 -4.19 4.79
C SER A 97 -10.02 -5.30 4.15
N ILE A 98 -10.29 -6.56 4.47
CA ILE A 98 -9.63 -7.70 3.86
C ILE A 98 -9.86 -7.71 2.34
N ARG A 99 -11.11 -7.54 1.89
CA ARG A 99 -11.41 -7.46 0.45
C ARG A 99 -10.70 -6.29 -0.24
N ASN A 100 -10.54 -5.16 0.44
CA ASN A 100 -9.79 -4.02 -0.11
C ASN A 100 -8.31 -4.40 -0.38
N PHE A 101 -7.66 -5.09 0.55
CA PHE A 101 -6.30 -5.60 0.34
C PHE A 101 -6.23 -6.69 -0.74
N GLU A 102 -7.23 -7.55 -0.82
CA GLU A 102 -7.31 -8.55 -1.91
C GLU A 102 -7.39 -7.90 -3.30
N ARG A 103 -8.10 -6.78 -3.42
CA ARG A 103 -8.10 -5.98 -4.66
C ARG A 103 -6.74 -5.37 -4.94
N ALA A 104 -6.01 -4.94 -3.89
CA ALA A 104 -4.64 -4.46 -4.05
C ALA A 104 -3.69 -5.58 -4.54
N PHE A 105 -3.87 -6.82 -4.08
CA PHE A 105 -3.10 -7.95 -4.59
C PHE A 105 -3.37 -8.21 -6.08
N TYR A 106 -4.65 -8.14 -6.50
CA TYR A 106 -5.01 -8.26 -7.90
C TYR A 106 -4.40 -7.14 -8.76
N ALA A 107 -4.43 -5.89 -8.28
CA ALA A 107 -3.75 -4.79 -8.94
C ALA A 107 -2.22 -4.99 -8.99
N ALA A 108 -1.63 -5.52 -7.92
CA ALA A 108 -0.20 -5.83 -7.86
C ALA A 108 0.21 -6.87 -8.93
N GLU A 109 -0.61 -7.88 -9.16
CA GLU A 109 -0.40 -8.86 -10.23
C GLU A 109 -0.42 -8.18 -11.62
N ILE A 110 -1.41 -7.35 -11.92
CA ILE A 110 -1.52 -6.62 -13.20
C ILE A 110 -0.32 -5.69 -13.42
N LEU A 111 0.13 -5.04 -12.36
CA LEU A 111 1.25 -4.08 -12.38
C LEU A 111 2.62 -4.75 -12.29
N ASN A 112 2.68 -6.07 -12.11
CA ASN A 112 3.90 -6.81 -11.79
C ASN A 112 4.64 -6.21 -10.57
N CYS A 113 3.87 -5.83 -9.54
CA CYS A 113 4.37 -5.22 -8.32
C CYS A 113 4.61 -6.28 -7.23
N PRO A 114 5.82 -6.36 -6.66
CA PRO A 114 6.13 -7.43 -5.71
C PRO A 114 5.63 -7.18 -4.29
N LYS A 115 5.14 -5.97 -3.97
CA LYS A 115 4.86 -5.58 -2.59
C LYS A 115 3.55 -4.83 -2.45
N VAL A 116 2.85 -5.11 -1.35
CA VAL A 116 1.68 -4.33 -0.91
C VAL A 116 1.94 -3.90 0.54
N LEU A 117 1.85 -2.60 0.80
CA LEU A 117 1.98 -2.04 2.14
C LEU A 117 0.68 -2.28 2.91
N VAL A 118 0.80 -2.65 4.17
CA VAL A 118 -0.31 -2.92 5.08
C VAL A 118 -0.02 -2.35 6.46
N SER A 119 -1.03 -1.79 7.13
CA SER A 119 -0.96 -1.41 8.54
C SER A 119 -1.74 -2.39 9.41
N ALA A 120 -1.42 -2.42 10.69
CA ALA A 120 -2.10 -3.27 11.67
C ALA A 120 -3.56 -2.86 11.97
N GLY A 121 -4.01 -1.71 11.48
CA GLY A 121 -5.30 -1.14 11.86
C GLY A 121 -5.25 -0.41 13.20
N CYS A 122 -6.42 -0.12 13.77
CA CYS A 122 -6.54 0.64 15.02
C CYS A 122 -7.72 0.13 15.86
N GLY A 123 -7.53 -0.01 17.17
CA GLY A 123 -8.57 -0.26 18.15
C GLY A 123 -9.18 1.04 18.70
N TYR A 124 -10.31 0.93 19.38
CA TYR A 124 -10.87 2.07 20.13
C TYR A 124 -9.96 2.42 21.32
N PHE A 125 -9.62 3.69 21.49
CA PHE A 125 -8.72 4.15 22.55
C PHE A 125 -9.26 3.98 23.97
N ASN A 126 -10.56 3.77 24.13
CA ASN A 126 -11.23 3.52 25.40
C ASN A 126 -11.50 2.02 25.67
N LYS A 127 -10.92 1.13 24.87
CA LYS A 127 -11.01 -0.32 25.03
C LYS A 127 -9.62 -0.96 25.15
N PRO A 128 -9.52 -2.19 25.70
CA PRO A 128 -8.26 -2.92 25.74
C PRO A 128 -7.67 -3.10 24.35
N VAL A 129 -6.40 -2.74 24.18
CA VAL A 129 -5.70 -2.83 22.90
C VAL A 129 -5.45 -4.29 22.48
N GLU A 130 -5.37 -5.18 23.44
CA GLU A 130 -5.14 -6.63 23.24
C GLU A 130 -6.21 -7.28 22.36
N ASP A 131 -7.45 -6.79 22.44
CA ASP A 131 -8.53 -7.29 21.61
C ASP A 131 -8.42 -6.81 20.16
N ALA A 132 -7.97 -5.57 19.96
CA ALA A 132 -7.68 -5.04 18.64
C ALA A 132 -6.45 -5.74 18.02
N TRP A 133 -5.44 -6.02 18.84
CA TRP A 133 -4.24 -6.77 18.43
C TRP A 133 -4.61 -8.15 17.88
N LYS A 134 -5.40 -8.94 18.62
CA LYS A 134 -5.86 -10.27 18.18
C LYS A 134 -6.60 -10.23 16.84
N ARG A 135 -7.51 -9.26 16.67
CA ARG A 135 -8.24 -9.07 15.40
C ARG A 135 -7.32 -8.68 14.26
N SER A 136 -6.33 -7.82 14.53
CA SER A 136 -5.31 -7.45 13.56
C SER A 136 -4.48 -8.66 13.13
N GLU A 137 -4.00 -9.43 14.10
CA GLU A 137 -3.21 -10.63 13.85
C GLU A 137 -3.97 -11.64 12.97
N GLU A 138 -5.23 -11.92 13.29
CA GLU A 138 -6.09 -12.81 12.49
C GLU A 138 -6.25 -12.30 11.05
N SER A 139 -6.52 -10.99 10.90
CA SER A 139 -6.70 -10.37 9.59
C SER A 139 -5.41 -10.40 8.77
N LEU A 140 -4.28 -10.08 9.38
CA LEU A 140 -2.96 -10.11 8.74
C LEU A 140 -2.55 -11.54 8.36
N TYR A 141 -2.87 -12.52 9.20
CA TYR A 141 -2.61 -13.92 8.89
C TYR A 141 -3.36 -14.36 7.62
N ARG A 142 -4.66 -14.07 7.54
CA ARG A 142 -5.49 -14.38 6.36
C ARG A 142 -4.94 -13.71 5.09
N LEU A 143 -4.54 -12.45 5.19
CA LEU A 143 -3.94 -11.71 4.07
C LEU A 143 -2.58 -12.29 3.67
N SER A 144 -1.74 -12.68 4.64
CA SER A 144 -0.42 -13.25 4.36
C SER A 144 -0.49 -14.58 3.61
N GLU A 145 -1.44 -15.45 3.97
CA GLU A 145 -1.67 -16.71 3.25
C GLU A 145 -2.05 -16.46 1.77
N LYS A 146 -2.87 -15.46 1.52
CA LYS A 146 -3.29 -15.11 0.15
C LYS A 146 -2.15 -14.46 -0.63
N ALA A 147 -1.47 -13.49 -0.02
CA ALA A 147 -0.32 -12.80 -0.62
C ALA A 147 0.79 -13.81 -0.99
N GLN A 148 1.08 -14.77 -0.11
CA GLN A 148 2.07 -15.82 -0.36
C GLN A 148 1.72 -16.65 -1.61
N LYS A 149 0.45 -17.05 -1.78
CA LYS A 149 0.00 -17.81 -2.95
C LYS A 149 0.15 -17.02 -4.26
N MET A 150 0.13 -15.69 -4.18
CA MET A 150 0.28 -14.78 -5.32
C MET A 150 1.72 -14.28 -5.50
N GLY A 151 2.66 -14.70 -4.65
CA GLY A 151 4.05 -14.25 -4.68
C GLY A 151 4.23 -12.78 -4.27
N ILE A 152 3.30 -12.22 -3.50
CA ILE A 152 3.31 -10.84 -3.03
C ILE A 152 3.85 -10.78 -1.61
N LEU A 153 4.77 -9.86 -1.36
CA LEU A 153 5.28 -9.55 -0.03
C LEU A 153 4.40 -8.48 0.63
N LEU A 154 3.80 -8.80 1.77
CA LEU A 154 3.19 -7.80 2.64
C LEU A 154 4.26 -7.04 3.41
N VAL A 155 4.25 -5.71 3.30
CA VAL A 155 5.16 -4.82 4.03
C VAL A 155 4.35 -4.15 5.14
N LEU A 156 4.56 -4.62 6.37
CA LEU A 156 3.82 -4.10 7.53
C LEU A 156 4.46 -2.81 8.03
N GLU A 157 3.66 -1.73 8.01
CA GLU A 157 4.07 -0.40 8.46
C GLU A 157 3.71 -0.17 9.92
N THR A 158 4.69 0.29 10.70
CA THR A 158 4.44 0.84 12.04
C THR A 158 3.93 2.27 11.92
N LEU A 159 2.91 2.61 12.70
CA LEU A 159 2.30 3.94 12.67
C LEU A 159 2.50 4.68 13.98
N THR A 160 2.36 6.01 13.93
CA THR A 160 2.38 6.82 15.13
C THR A 160 1.18 6.50 16.04
N PRO A 161 1.27 6.69 17.37
CA PRO A 161 0.16 6.45 18.29
C PRO A 161 -1.13 7.25 17.98
N LEU A 162 -1.01 8.31 17.19
CA LEU A 162 -2.18 9.09 16.71
C LEU A 162 -2.92 8.37 15.58
N SER A 163 -2.24 7.55 14.79
CA SER A 163 -2.81 6.86 13.65
C SER A 163 -3.21 5.41 13.97
N SER A 164 -2.52 4.78 14.91
CA SER A 164 -2.80 3.42 15.36
C SER A 164 -2.32 3.24 16.81
N ASN A 165 -3.09 2.48 17.59
CA ASN A 165 -2.66 2.03 18.92
C ASN A 165 -2.28 0.54 18.94
N VAL A 166 -2.25 -0.12 17.78
CA VAL A 166 -1.95 -1.56 17.68
C VAL A 166 -0.47 -1.81 17.46
N LEU A 167 0.15 -1.18 16.46
CA LEU A 167 1.55 -1.41 16.12
C LEU A 167 2.28 -0.07 15.90
N ASN A 168 3.14 0.30 16.84
CA ASN A 168 3.87 1.57 16.83
C ASN A 168 5.38 1.42 16.71
N THR A 169 5.93 0.23 16.99
CA THR A 169 7.36 -0.07 16.91
C THR A 169 7.59 -1.37 16.16
N PRO A 170 8.76 -1.57 15.56
CA PRO A 170 9.10 -2.82 14.89
C PRO A 170 9.49 -3.97 15.85
N GLU A 171 9.50 -3.69 17.15
CA GLU A 171 9.88 -4.63 18.24
C GLU A 171 8.68 -5.34 18.82
#